data_ba3bca5c5c28198f6ccb9f5897a244fe
#
_entry.id   ba3bca5c5c28198f6ccb9f5897a244fe
#
_cell.length_a   1.000
_cell.length_b   1.000
_cell.length_c   1.000
_cell.angle_alpha   90.00
_cell.angle_beta   90.00
_cell.angle_gamma   90.00
#
_symmetry.space_group_name_H-M   'P 1'
#
loop_
_entity.id
_entity.type
_entity.pdbx_description
1 polymer ?
#
loop_
_entity_poly.entity_id
_entity_poly.type
_entity_poly.pdbx_seq_one_letter_code
_entity_poly.pdbx_strand_id
1 'polypeptide(L)'
;AHAIKEPLTERNICYYNKTRKRINKYWNDKKKNDKDLFIPADEENDKTQDMYIYEGLPVIAMKTKHDGDNILFANSETFNVGNIDNEYISLCCERPDENGEKEMYIYDCLIEDFRDYFLLNYCSTTHKSQGETITEEYTIYDWDGMTTKIKYTALSRAVKYENVYFGYGERE
;
A
#
# COMPACT_ATOMS: atom_id res chain seq x y z
N ALA A 1 -24.65 -8.82 -13.04
CA ALA A 1 -23.45 -8.71 -12.19
C ALA A 1 -22.23 -8.89 -13.08
N HIS A 2 -21.50 -7.80 -13.37
CA HIS A 2 -20.23 -7.92 -14.08
C HIS A 2 -19.21 -8.54 -13.12
N ALA A 3 -18.69 -9.70 -13.50
CA ALA A 3 -17.60 -10.34 -12.77
C ALA A 3 -16.42 -9.35 -12.71
N ILE A 4 -15.96 -9.03 -11.50
CA ILE A 4 -14.78 -8.22 -11.28
C ILE A 4 -13.63 -8.99 -11.91
N LYS A 5 -13.01 -8.43 -12.96
CA LYS A 5 -11.79 -9.02 -13.53
C LYS A 5 -10.72 -9.02 -12.44
N GLU A 6 -10.08 -10.17 -12.25
CA GLU A 6 -8.93 -10.28 -11.34
C GLU A 6 -7.88 -9.23 -11.68
N PRO A 7 -7.28 -8.56 -10.66
CA PRO A 7 -6.12 -7.72 -10.90
C PRO A 7 -4.99 -8.51 -11.56
N LEU A 8 -4.36 -7.94 -12.57
CA LEU A 8 -3.31 -8.61 -13.35
C LEU A 8 -2.03 -8.84 -12.54
N THR A 9 -1.74 -7.93 -11.63
CA THR A 9 -0.51 -7.91 -10.82
C THR A 9 -0.83 -7.68 -9.35
N GLU A 10 0.08 -8.05 -8.46
CA GLU A 10 -0.06 -7.78 -7.02
C GLU A 10 0.25 -6.32 -6.68
N ARG A 11 1.12 -5.67 -7.45
CA ARG A 11 1.40 -4.23 -7.28
C ARG A 11 0.52 -3.44 -8.24
N ASN A 12 -0.17 -2.41 -7.71
CA ASN A 12 -1.12 -1.64 -8.49
C ASN A 12 -1.07 -0.16 -8.12
N ILE A 13 -1.31 0.71 -9.12
CA ILE A 13 -1.48 2.15 -8.95
C ILE A 13 -2.85 2.53 -9.53
N CYS A 14 -3.56 3.41 -8.85
CA CYS A 14 -4.86 3.92 -9.30
C CYS A 14 -5.00 5.42 -9.05
N TYR A 15 -6.08 5.99 -9.55
CA TYR A 15 -6.41 7.39 -9.30
C TYR A 15 -7.47 7.55 -8.20
N TYR A 16 -8.51 6.72 -8.21
CA TYR A 16 -9.64 6.83 -7.29
C TYR A 16 -9.47 5.94 -6.05
N ASN A 17 -9.86 6.45 -4.87
CA ASN A 17 -9.87 5.68 -3.63
C ASN A 17 -10.79 4.44 -3.68
N LYS A 18 -11.89 4.52 -4.43
CA LYS A 18 -12.80 3.38 -4.64
C LYS A 18 -12.07 2.21 -5.32
N THR A 19 -11.32 2.48 -6.38
CA THR A 19 -10.49 1.48 -7.07
C THR A 19 -9.42 0.92 -6.15
N ARG A 20 -8.73 1.79 -5.39
CA ARG A 20 -7.71 1.37 -4.41
C ARG A 20 -8.29 0.38 -3.39
N LYS A 21 -9.42 0.71 -2.76
CA LYS A 21 -10.05 -0.14 -1.77
C LYS A 21 -10.48 -1.50 -2.34
N ARG A 22 -11.03 -1.51 -3.55
CA ARG A 22 -11.47 -2.73 -4.24
C ARG A 22 -10.31 -3.69 -4.51
N ILE A 23 -9.20 -3.19 -5.05
CA ILE A 23 -8.03 -4.01 -5.39
C ILE A 23 -7.33 -4.50 -4.12
N ASN A 24 -7.18 -3.65 -3.11
CA ASN A 24 -6.64 -4.02 -1.81
C ASN A 24 -7.48 -5.10 -1.13
N LYS A 25 -8.83 -4.96 -1.15
CA LYS A 25 -9.73 -5.98 -0.62
C LYS A 25 -9.56 -7.31 -1.34
N TYR A 26 -9.49 -7.30 -2.67
CA TYR A 26 -9.31 -8.53 -3.47
C TYR A 26 -8.08 -9.31 -3.04
N TRP A 27 -6.91 -8.66 -2.99
CA TRP A 27 -5.67 -9.34 -2.63
C TRP A 27 -5.62 -9.74 -1.15
N ASN A 28 -6.12 -8.89 -0.26
CA ASN A 28 -6.18 -9.18 1.17
C ASN A 28 -7.08 -10.40 1.45
N ASP A 29 -8.27 -10.45 0.85
CA ASP A 29 -9.17 -11.59 0.97
C ASP A 29 -8.61 -12.87 0.34
N LYS A 30 -7.88 -12.76 -0.77
CA LYS A 30 -7.28 -13.91 -1.46
C LYS A 30 -6.14 -14.54 -0.67
N LYS A 31 -5.36 -13.74 0.06
CA LYS A 31 -4.15 -14.19 0.76
C LYS A 31 -4.31 -14.46 2.24
N LYS A 32 -5.40 -13.99 2.85
CA LYS A 32 -5.67 -14.20 4.27
C LYS A 32 -5.94 -15.67 4.60
N ASN A 33 -5.67 -16.00 5.87
CA ASN A 33 -6.09 -17.23 6.51
C ASN A 33 -7.13 -16.94 7.59
N ASP A 34 -7.90 -17.95 8.00
CA ASP A 34 -8.98 -17.81 9.01
C ASP A 34 -8.48 -17.37 10.41
N LYS A 35 -7.16 -17.52 10.67
CA LYS A 35 -6.53 -17.17 11.95
C LYS A 35 -5.84 -15.80 11.94
N ASP A 36 -5.86 -15.10 10.82
CA ASP A 36 -5.21 -13.80 10.71
C ASP A 36 -5.94 -12.75 11.55
N LEU A 37 -5.15 -11.79 12.07
CA LEU A 37 -5.68 -10.69 12.85
C LEU A 37 -6.59 -9.81 11.98
N PHE A 38 -7.83 -9.61 12.43
CA PHE A 38 -8.77 -8.70 11.76
C PHE A 38 -8.78 -7.33 12.42
N ILE A 39 -8.60 -6.29 11.62
CA ILE A 39 -8.72 -4.89 12.04
C ILE A 39 -9.84 -4.24 11.22
N PRO A 40 -10.96 -3.81 11.85
CA PRO A 40 -12.06 -3.15 11.14
C PRO A 40 -11.67 -1.76 10.67
N ALA A 41 -12.33 -1.29 9.62
CA ALA A 41 -12.24 0.10 9.17
C ALA A 41 -12.63 1.07 10.28
N ASP A 42 -12.08 2.27 10.23
CA ASP A 42 -12.53 3.39 11.03
C ASP A 42 -13.70 4.08 10.31
N GLU A 43 -14.87 4.10 10.93
CA GLU A 43 -16.09 4.70 10.36
C GLU A 43 -15.97 6.21 10.14
N GLU A 44 -15.10 6.88 10.90
CA GLU A 44 -14.86 8.32 10.80
C GLU A 44 -13.82 8.68 9.72
N ASN A 45 -13.06 7.67 9.23
CA ASN A 45 -12.03 7.85 8.22
C ASN A 45 -12.32 7.02 6.97
N ASP A 46 -12.88 7.65 5.96
CA ASP A 46 -13.26 7.02 4.69
C ASP A 46 -12.08 6.45 3.87
N LYS A 47 -10.85 6.77 4.22
CA LYS A 47 -9.64 6.20 3.60
C LYS A 47 -9.38 4.78 4.07
N THR A 48 -9.82 4.42 5.28
CA THR A 48 -9.61 3.10 5.86
C THR A 48 -10.53 2.05 5.26
N GLN A 49 -10.22 0.79 5.48
CA GLN A 49 -11.01 -0.37 5.10
C GLN A 49 -10.72 -1.52 6.06
N ASP A 50 -11.60 -2.51 6.10
CA ASP A 50 -11.34 -3.74 6.81
C ASP A 50 -10.07 -4.41 6.31
N MET A 51 -9.24 -4.91 7.24
CA MET A 51 -7.95 -5.52 6.94
C MET A 51 -7.74 -6.80 7.71
N TYR A 52 -7.22 -7.83 7.02
CA TYR A 52 -6.62 -9.00 7.64
C TYR A 52 -5.11 -8.84 7.60
N ILE A 53 -4.46 -8.98 8.77
CA ILE A 53 -3.03 -8.73 8.95
C ILE A 53 -2.31 -10.06 9.02
N TYR A 54 -1.33 -10.26 8.15
CA TYR A 54 -0.50 -11.46 8.06
C TYR A 54 0.94 -11.10 7.67
N GLU A 55 1.87 -11.99 7.94
CA GLU A 55 3.27 -11.82 7.56
C GLU A 55 3.42 -11.63 6.05
N GLY A 56 4.21 -10.63 5.64
CA GLY A 56 4.41 -10.26 4.23
C GLY A 56 3.36 -9.31 3.65
N LEU A 57 2.32 -8.94 4.40
CA LEU A 57 1.31 -7.96 3.96
C LEU A 57 1.97 -6.62 3.64
N PRO A 58 1.85 -6.09 2.41
CA PRO A 58 2.33 -4.75 2.08
C PRO A 58 1.39 -3.68 2.64
N VAL A 59 1.97 -2.68 3.32
CA VAL A 59 1.25 -1.55 3.90
C VAL A 59 1.95 -0.24 3.61
N ILE A 60 1.22 0.87 3.67
CA ILE A 60 1.72 2.22 3.42
C ILE A 60 1.25 3.18 4.52
N ALA A 61 2.15 4.04 4.99
CA ALA A 61 1.81 5.03 6.00
C ALA A 61 0.90 6.14 5.44
N MET A 62 -0.15 6.47 6.18
CA MET A 62 -1.06 7.58 5.85
C MET A 62 -0.55 8.94 6.28
N LYS A 63 0.31 8.98 7.29
CA LYS A 63 0.83 10.19 7.90
C LYS A 63 2.20 9.93 8.52
N THR A 64 2.96 10.99 8.76
CA THR A 64 4.25 10.92 9.45
C THR A 64 4.04 10.73 10.95
N LYS A 65 4.84 9.88 11.59
CA LYS A 65 4.89 9.71 13.05
C LYS A 65 6.24 10.17 13.59
N HIS A 66 6.18 10.95 14.65
CA HIS A 66 7.35 11.50 15.34
C HIS A 66 7.48 10.89 16.74
N ASP A 67 8.72 10.81 17.21
CA ASP A 67 9.09 10.63 18.61
C ASP A 67 10.07 11.74 18.98
N GLY A 68 9.56 12.81 19.60
CA GLY A 68 10.28 14.06 19.77
C GLY A 68 10.67 14.66 18.42
N ASP A 69 11.96 14.92 18.22
CA ASP A 69 12.51 15.45 16.96
C ASP A 69 12.78 14.34 15.92
N ASN A 70 12.67 13.06 16.29
CA ASN A 70 12.94 11.93 15.40
C ASN A 70 11.69 11.54 14.62
N ILE A 71 11.86 11.24 13.32
CA ILE A 71 10.82 10.66 12.48
C ILE A 71 10.92 9.14 12.57
N LEU A 72 9.87 8.50 13.13
CA LEU A 72 9.77 7.05 13.18
C LEU A 72 9.44 6.48 11.80
N PHE A 73 8.50 7.10 11.10
CA PHE A 73 8.21 6.86 9.69
C PHE A 73 7.54 8.07 9.05
N ALA A 74 7.73 8.20 7.74
CA ALA A 74 7.17 9.29 6.95
C ALA A 74 5.85 8.91 6.28
N ASN A 75 5.02 9.91 5.98
CA ASN A 75 3.84 9.74 5.13
C ASN A 75 4.24 9.13 3.77
N SER A 76 3.48 8.14 3.33
CA SER A 76 3.72 7.36 2.11
C SER A 76 4.93 6.41 2.15
N GLU A 77 5.58 6.26 3.29
CA GLU A 77 6.59 5.20 3.46
C GLU A 77 5.92 3.83 3.45
N THR A 78 6.55 2.87 2.77
CA THR A 78 6.02 1.51 2.56
C THR A 78 6.73 0.50 3.43
N PHE A 79 5.97 -0.46 3.95
CA PHE A 79 6.46 -1.53 4.79
C PHE A 79 5.85 -2.87 4.38
N ASN A 80 6.50 -3.95 4.81
CA ASN A 80 5.90 -5.27 4.86
C ASN A 80 5.71 -5.68 6.33
N VAL A 81 4.58 -6.31 6.62
CA VAL A 81 4.33 -6.87 7.95
C VAL A 81 5.28 -8.03 8.18
N GLY A 82 5.98 -7.99 9.31
CA GLY A 82 6.81 -9.07 9.80
C GLY A 82 6.07 -9.90 10.85
N ASN A 83 6.63 -10.00 12.05
CA ASN A 83 6.04 -10.74 13.16
C ASN A 83 4.79 -10.02 13.71
N ILE A 84 3.81 -10.81 14.14
CA ILE A 84 2.60 -10.34 14.82
C ILE A 84 2.50 -11.11 16.13
N ASP A 85 2.39 -10.40 17.24
CA ASP A 85 2.11 -10.98 18.54
C ASP A 85 0.77 -10.45 19.10
N ASN A 86 0.55 -10.59 20.42
CA ASN A 86 -0.72 -10.19 21.03
C ASN A 86 -0.88 -8.66 21.20
N GLU A 87 0.19 -7.89 21.05
CA GLU A 87 0.21 -6.46 21.34
C GLU A 87 0.74 -5.64 20.15
N TYR A 88 1.70 -6.19 19.39
CA TYR A 88 2.43 -5.46 18.34
C TYR A 88 2.36 -6.15 16.97
N ILE A 89 2.42 -5.32 15.94
CA ILE A 89 2.67 -5.69 14.55
C ILE A 89 4.03 -5.10 14.17
N SER A 90 5.02 -5.95 13.87
CA SER A 90 6.32 -5.50 13.37
C SER A 90 6.21 -5.12 11.90
N LEU A 91 6.69 -3.93 11.56
CA LEU A 91 6.73 -3.38 10.20
C LEU A 91 8.16 -3.25 9.75
N CYS A 92 8.50 -3.86 8.62
CA CYS A 92 9.86 -3.95 8.10
C CYS A 92 9.99 -3.20 6.77
N CYS A 93 11.05 -2.42 6.63
CA CYS A 93 11.45 -1.84 5.35
C CYS A 93 12.97 -1.70 5.26
N GLU A 94 13.48 -1.50 4.03
CA GLU A 94 14.89 -1.15 3.83
C GLU A 94 15.04 0.38 3.84
N ARG A 95 16.02 0.87 4.59
CA ARG A 95 16.42 2.27 4.59
C ARG A 95 17.90 2.40 4.30
N PRO A 96 18.36 3.49 3.64
CA PRO A 96 19.78 3.75 3.50
C PRO A 96 20.37 4.09 4.87
N ASP A 97 21.55 3.53 5.18
CA ASP A 97 22.37 3.94 6.32
C ASP A 97 23.13 5.25 6.02
N GLU A 98 24.01 5.65 6.93
CA GLU A 98 24.85 6.86 6.77
C GLU A 98 25.80 6.81 5.55
N ASN A 99 26.10 5.60 5.06
CA ASN A 99 26.95 5.36 3.90
C ASN A 99 26.15 5.14 2.60
N GLY A 100 24.80 5.15 2.68
CA GLY A 100 23.89 4.86 1.57
C GLY A 100 23.70 3.37 1.29
N GLU A 101 24.19 2.49 2.17
CA GLU A 101 23.93 1.06 2.11
C GLU A 101 22.55 0.74 2.69
N LYS A 102 21.91 -0.30 2.15
CA LYS A 102 20.57 -0.70 2.60
C LYS A 102 20.64 -1.43 3.93
N GLU A 103 19.93 -0.93 4.90
CA GLU A 103 19.76 -1.53 6.22
C GLU A 103 18.28 -1.82 6.50
N MET A 104 18.01 -2.95 7.19
CA MET A 104 16.65 -3.30 7.60
C MET A 104 16.22 -2.42 8.77
N TYR A 105 15.14 -1.67 8.58
CA TYR A 105 14.45 -0.92 9.62
C TYR A 105 13.20 -1.66 10.07
N ILE A 106 13.02 -1.77 11.39
CA ILE A 106 11.85 -2.41 12.01
C ILE A 106 11.18 -1.41 12.93
N TYR A 107 9.87 -1.26 12.76
CA TYR A 107 9.01 -0.47 13.63
C TYR A 107 7.92 -1.38 14.22
N ASP A 108 7.84 -1.45 15.56
CA ASP A 108 6.79 -2.22 16.25
C ASP A 108 5.60 -1.29 16.53
N CYS A 109 4.51 -1.53 15.81
CA CYS A 109 3.27 -0.77 15.91
C CYS A 109 2.30 -1.46 16.87
N LEU A 110 1.74 -0.75 17.84
CA LEU A 110 0.62 -1.27 18.64
C LEU A 110 -0.55 -1.64 17.73
N ILE A 111 -1.18 -2.77 17.97
CA ILE A 111 -2.34 -3.25 17.19
C ILE A 111 -3.46 -2.20 17.19
N GLU A 112 -3.72 -1.56 18.33
CA GLU A 112 -4.76 -0.54 18.47
C GLU A 112 -4.51 0.74 17.65
N ASP A 113 -3.23 1.07 17.38
CA ASP A 113 -2.82 2.24 16.60
C ASP A 113 -2.72 1.96 15.10
N PHE A 114 -2.67 0.68 14.68
CA PHE A 114 -2.31 0.30 13.33
C PHE A 114 -3.18 0.98 12.26
N ARG A 115 -4.50 0.92 12.39
CA ARG A 115 -5.44 1.51 11.41
C ARG A 115 -5.37 3.04 11.31
N ASP A 116 -4.85 3.71 12.36
CA ASP A 116 -4.72 5.17 12.37
C ASP A 116 -3.55 5.66 11.52
N TYR A 117 -2.58 4.75 11.24
CA TYR A 117 -1.35 5.09 10.54
C TYR A 117 -1.17 4.36 9.21
N PHE A 118 -1.76 3.18 9.01
CA PHE A 118 -1.43 2.33 7.87
C PHE A 118 -2.65 1.92 7.05
N LEU A 119 -2.44 1.85 5.72
CA LEU A 119 -3.37 1.30 4.74
C LEU A 119 -2.75 0.08 4.07
N LEU A 120 -3.60 -0.79 3.52
CA LEU A 120 -3.16 -1.84 2.60
C LEU A 120 -2.47 -1.24 1.38
N ASN A 121 -1.41 -1.90 0.88
CA ASN A 121 -0.60 -1.40 -0.24
C ASN A 121 -0.42 -2.38 -1.40
N TYR A 122 -1.38 -3.25 -1.66
CA TYR A 122 -1.46 -3.92 -2.97
C TYR A 122 -1.82 -2.94 -4.07
N CYS A 123 -2.58 -1.89 -3.71
CA CYS A 123 -2.87 -0.76 -4.56
C CYS A 123 -2.73 0.54 -3.79
N SER A 124 -1.99 1.50 -4.35
CA SER A 124 -1.89 2.87 -3.84
C SER A 124 -2.37 3.88 -4.89
N THR A 125 -2.80 5.06 -4.42
CA THR A 125 -3.09 6.14 -5.36
C THR A 125 -1.79 6.68 -5.96
N THR A 126 -1.87 7.26 -7.16
CA THR A 126 -0.70 7.86 -7.83
C THR A 126 -0.01 8.91 -6.95
N HIS A 127 -0.78 9.67 -6.15
CA HIS A 127 -0.22 10.66 -5.23
C HIS A 127 0.60 10.01 -4.11
N LYS A 128 0.14 8.88 -3.58
CA LYS A 128 0.84 8.11 -2.54
C LYS A 128 2.09 7.40 -3.07
N SER A 129 2.11 7.01 -4.34
CA SER A 129 3.26 6.36 -4.98
C SER A 129 4.33 7.36 -5.47
N GLN A 130 4.14 8.65 -5.27
CA GLN A 130 5.09 9.67 -5.71
C GLN A 130 6.43 9.51 -4.99
N GLY A 131 7.53 9.44 -5.77
CA GLY A 131 8.89 9.19 -5.26
C GLY A 131 9.27 7.71 -5.16
N GLU A 132 8.32 6.78 -5.25
CA GLU A 132 8.58 5.34 -5.25
C GLU A 132 9.14 4.89 -6.61
N THR A 133 10.03 3.91 -6.58
CA THR A 133 10.53 3.21 -7.76
C THR A 133 10.03 1.76 -7.72
N ILE A 134 9.35 1.32 -8.78
CA ILE A 134 8.76 -0.02 -8.87
C ILE A 134 9.61 -0.85 -9.83
N THR A 135 10.21 -1.92 -9.30
CA THR A 135 11.09 -2.84 -10.06
C THR A 135 10.33 -4.03 -10.62
N GLU A 136 9.25 -4.42 -9.95
CA GLU A 136 8.36 -5.52 -10.33
C GLU A 136 7.30 -5.06 -11.34
N GLU A 137 6.53 -6.02 -11.82
CA GLU A 137 5.36 -5.77 -12.65
C GLU A 137 4.27 -5.05 -11.85
N TYR A 138 3.64 -4.04 -12.45
CA TYR A 138 2.50 -3.35 -11.83
C TYR A 138 1.46 -2.93 -12.85
N THR A 139 0.23 -2.74 -12.37
CA THR A 139 -0.91 -2.34 -13.20
C THR A 139 -1.38 -0.94 -12.83
N ILE A 140 -1.62 -0.12 -13.84
CA ILE A 140 -2.22 1.22 -13.70
C ILE A 140 -3.71 1.13 -14.01
N TYR A 141 -4.54 1.59 -13.07
CA TYR A 141 -5.99 1.68 -13.19
C TYR A 141 -6.44 3.14 -13.29
N ASP A 142 -7.67 3.35 -13.73
CA ASP A 142 -8.31 4.67 -13.85
C ASP A 142 -7.58 5.63 -14.82
N TRP A 143 -6.87 5.08 -15.81
CA TRP A 143 -6.04 5.84 -16.73
C TRP A 143 -6.79 6.99 -17.41
N ASP A 144 -8.03 6.75 -17.85
CA ASP A 144 -8.83 7.75 -18.56
C ASP A 144 -9.23 8.94 -17.67
N GLY A 145 -9.31 8.73 -16.34
CA GLY A 145 -9.59 9.78 -15.37
C GLY A 145 -8.38 10.64 -14.97
N MET A 146 -7.17 10.24 -15.38
CA MET A 146 -5.94 10.90 -14.98
C MET A 146 -5.61 12.06 -15.91
N THR A 147 -5.11 13.18 -15.35
CA THR A 147 -4.47 14.25 -16.13
C THR A 147 -3.13 13.78 -16.69
N THR A 148 -2.60 14.47 -17.71
CA THR A 148 -1.29 14.16 -18.33
C THR A 148 -0.16 14.10 -17.28
N LYS A 149 -0.17 15.01 -16.30
CA LYS A 149 0.82 15.03 -15.22
C LYS A 149 0.74 13.78 -14.35
N ILE A 150 -0.48 13.34 -14.00
CA ILE A 150 -0.71 12.16 -13.19
C ILE A 150 -0.33 10.89 -13.96
N LYS A 151 -0.65 10.81 -15.24
CA LYS A 151 -0.24 9.73 -16.16
C LYS A 151 1.28 9.59 -16.21
N TYR A 152 1.98 10.72 -16.36
CA TYR A 152 3.44 10.73 -16.34
C TYR A 152 3.98 10.22 -14.98
N THR A 153 3.43 10.70 -13.87
CA THR A 153 3.82 10.24 -12.53
C THR A 153 3.62 8.73 -12.38
N ALA A 154 2.48 8.17 -12.82
CA ALA A 154 2.21 6.75 -12.74
C ALA A 154 3.20 5.91 -13.58
N LEU A 155 3.50 6.33 -14.80
CA LEU A 155 4.44 5.64 -15.70
C LEU A 155 5.89 5.74 -15.23
N SER A 156 6.29 6.89 -14.69
CA SER A 156 7.67 7.14 -14.27
C SER A 156 8.08 6.38 -12.99
N ARG A 157 7.17 5.60 -12.41
CA ARG A 157 7.50 4.67 -11.30
C ARG A 157 8.26 3.43 -11.78
N ALA A 158 8.05 3.02 -13.04
CA ALA A 158 8.68 1.82 -13.61
C ALA A 158 10.18 2.02 -13.86
N VAL A 159 10.96 1.01 -13.48
CA VAL A 159 12.35 0.86 -13.94
C VAL A 159 12.36 0.41 -15.41
N LYS A 160 11.41 -0.44 -15.78
CA LYS A 160 11.23 -0.96 -17.14
C LYS A 160 9.78 -0.80 -17.58
N TYR A 161 9.55 -0.18 -18.72
CA TYR A 161 8.17 0.04 -19.24
C TYR A 161 7.47 -1.26 -19.63
N GLU A 162 8.20 -2.32 -19.96
CA GLU A 162 7.66 -3.66 -20.25
C GLU A 162 6.93 -4.28 -19.05
N ASN A 163 7.20 -3.79 -17.83
CA ASN A 163 6.57 -4.25 -16.59
C ASN A 163 5.26 -3.50 -16.27
N VAL A 164 4.82 -2.58 -17.15
CA VAL A 164 3.62 -1.77 -16.91
C VAL A 164 2.43 -2.34 -17.66
N TYR A 165 1.38 -2.66 -16.91
CA TYR A 165 0.10 -3.12 -17.45
C TYR A 165 -0.98 -2.06 -17.20
N PHE A 166 -2.04 -2.08 -18.01
CA PHE A 166 -3.20 -1.22 -17.85
C PHE A 166 -4.42 -2.05 -17.51
N GLY A 167 -5.05 -1.73 -16.39
CA GLY A 167 -6.30 -2.34 -15.93
C GLY A 167 -7.49 -1.44 -16.23
N TYR A 168 -8.66 -2.06 -16.43
CA TYR A 168 -9.90 -1.31 -16.58
C TYR A 168 -10.47 -1.02 -15.19
N GLY A 169 -10.59 0.27 -14.85
CA GLY A 169 -11.34 0.74 -13.68
C GLY A 169 -12.84 0.57 -13.92
N GLU A 170 -13.63 0.60 -12.84
CA GLU A 170 -15.07 0.78 -12.97
C GLU A 170 -15.33 2.21 -13.48
N ARG A 171 -15.88 2.34 -14.67
CA ARG A 171 -16.49 3.60 -15.08
C ARG A 171 -17.67 3.87 -14.14
N GLU A 172 -17.70 5.06 -13.54
CA GLU A 172 -18.87 5.56 -12.83
C GLU A 172 -20.08 5.66 -13.76
#